data_3678a2e78a443c95f27b1691fbeb413d
#
_entry.id   3678a2e78a443c95f27b1691fbeb413d
#
_cell.length_a   1.000
_cell.length_b   1.000
_cell.length_c   1.000
_cell.angle_alpha   90.00
_cell.angle_beta   90.00
_cell.angle_gamma   90.00
#
_symmetry.space_group_name_H-M   'P 1'
#
loop_
_entity.id
_entity.type
_entity.pdbx_description
1 polymer ?
#
loop_
_entity_poly.entity_id
_entity_poly.type
_entity_poly.pdbx_seq_one_letter_code
_entity_poly.pdbx_strand_id
1 'polypeptide(L)'
;MNQISPLAFVHPEAQLGDNNIIGPFCYIDKNTVIGNNNNFQNSVTIHVGARIGDNNEIFPGASISTKPQDLKFKGETSTCEIGNNNSIRENVTISRGTASKGKTIVGSNCLLMENMHIAHDCVVGNNCIVGNSTKFAGEVTIQDNAIISAAVLTHQFCKIGGYVMVQGGCRFSQDIPPYIIAGKEPTRYCGINLVGLRRRGFSNETIERIHEAYRLLYSKGVLKEGIEAIKSNLEVTPEIQYIIDFVEHSKRGIIR
;
A
#
# COMPACT_ATOMS: atom_id res chain seq x y z
N MET A 1 23.84 -14.70 13.82
CA MET A 1 24.10 -15.65 12.70
C MET A 1 22.80 -16.04 12.04
N ASN A 2 22.80 -16.19 10.71
CA ASN A 2 21.63 -16.62 9.94
C ASN A 2 21.39 -18.14 10.05
N GLN A 3 20.12 -18.56 10.07
CA GLN A 3 19.70 -19.96 10.03
C GLN A 3 19.17 -20.24 8.62
N ILE A 4 19.98 -20.88 7.79
CA ILE A 4 19.65 -21.14 6.39
C ILE A 4 19.44 -22.65 6.20
N SER A 5 18.26 -23.03 5.71
CA SER A 5 17.97 -24.44 5.38
C SER A 5 18.93 -24.94 4.31
N PRO A 6 19.47 -26.17 4.44
CA PRO A 6 20.31 -26.76 3.39
C PRO A 6 19.56 -26.98 2.06
N LEU A 7 18.23 -26.90 2.06
CA LEU A 7 17.38 -26.98 0.87
C LEU A 7 17.04 -25.61 0.27
N ALA A 8 17.54 -24.51 0.86
CA ALA A 8 17.37 -23.18 0.30
C ALA A 8 18.53 -22.83 -0.63
N PHE A 9 18.26 -22.02 -1.65
CA PHE A 9 19.28 -21.40 -2.47
C PHE A 9 19.41 -19.92 -2.16
N VAL A 10 20.59 -19.51 -1.77
CA VAL A 10 20.95 -18.09 -1.60
C VAL A 10 22.11 -17.78 -2.52
N HIS A 11 21.90 -16.84 -3.44
CA HIS A 11 22.95 -16.45 -4.39
C HIS A 11 24.15 -15.84 -3.63
N PRO A 12 25.41 -16.17 -3.98
CA PRO A 12 26.60 -15.67 -3.28
C PRO A 12 26.71 -14.14 -3.24
N GLU A 13 26.14 -13.42 -4.19
CA GLU A 13 26.10 -11.96 -4.24
C GLU A 13 24.94 -11.34 -3.45
N ALA A 14 24.06 -12.14 -2.83
CA ALA A 14 23.01 -11.63 -1.95
C ALA A 14 23.63 -11.13 -0.65
N GLN A 15 23.22 -9.95 -0.21
CA GLN A 15 23.68 -9.34 1.03
C GLN A 15 22.63 -9.60 2.11
N LEU A 16 22.99 -10.36 3.14
CA LEU A 16 22.13 -10.68 4.27
C LEU A 16 22.68 -10.03 5.54
N GLY A 17 21.83 -9.34 6.26
CA GLY A 17 22.09 -8.96 7.65
C GLY A 17 22.11 -10.16 8.58
N ASP A 18 21.92 -9.93 9.85
CA ASP A 18 22.02 -10.95 10.89
C ASP A 18 20.67 -11.54 11.34
N ASN A 19 20.74 -12.76 11.91
CA ASN A 19 19.62 -13.45 12.55
C ASN A 19 18.41 -13.72 11.64
N ASN A 20 18.62 -13.82 10.34
CA ASN A 20 17.58 -14.21 9.43
C ASN A 20 17.35 -15.73 9.46
N ILE A 21 16.10 -16.15 9.37
CA ILE A 21 15.68 -17.54 9.19
C ILE A 21 15.25 -17.69 7.74
N ILE A 22 15.88 -18.63 7.00
CA ILE A 22 15.56 -18.92 5.60
C ILE A 22 15.15 -20.38 5.51
N GLY A 23 13.86 -20.61 5.32
CA GLY A 23 13.24 -21.93 5.29
C GLY A 23 13.58 -22.74 4.04
N PRO A 24 13.14 -24.01 3.97
CA PRO A 24 13.42 -24.87 2.85
C PRO A 24 12.77 -24.37 1.55
N PHE A 25 13.44 -24.65 0.42
CA PHE A 25 12.98 -24.28 -0.92
C PHE A 25 12.84 -22.77 -1.16
N CYS A 26 13.38 -21.93 -0.28
CA CYS A 26 13.54 -20.51 -0.56
C CYS A 26 14.57 -20.30 -1.66
N TYR A 27 14.31 -19.31 -2.52
CA TYR A 27 15.23 -18.85 -3.54
C TYR A 27 15.50 -17.35 -3.35
N ILE A 28 16.75 -16.97 -3.10
CA ILE A 28 17.19 -15.58 -2.97
C ILE A 28 18.20 -15.29 -4.07
N ASP A 29 17.83 -14.37 -4.95
CA ASP A 29 18.60 -14.03 -6.15
C ASP A 29 19.76 -13.05 -5.84
N LYS A 30 20.64 -12.86 -6.81
CA LYS A 30 21.68 -11.83 -6.79
C LYS A 30 21.11 -10.42 -6.68
N ASN A 31 21.97 -9.47 -6.32
CA ASN A 31 21.58 -8.06 -6.16
C ASN A 31 20.36 -7.86 -5.26
N THR A 32 20.28 -8.64 -4.18
CA THR A 32 19.31 -8.48 -3.09
C THR A 32 20.02 -7.96 -1.86
N VAL A 33 19.34 -7.10 -1.09
CA VAL A 33 19.80 -6.64 0.23
C VAL A 33 18.69 -6.91 1.22
N ILE A 34 19.00 -7.67 2.25
CA ILE A 34 18.06 -8.11 3.29
C ILE A 34 18.65 -7.70 4.64
N GLY A 35 17.87 -7.00 5.44
CA GLY A 35 18.23 -6.58 6.79
C GLY A 35 18.30 -7.72 7.80
N ASN A 36 17.95 -7.44 9.03
CA ASN A 36 18.13 -8.34 10.16
C ASN A 36 16.80 -8.96 10.64
N ASN A 37 16.88 -10.12 11.31
CA ASN A 37 15.78 -10.75 12.04
C ASN A 37 14.55 -11.06 11.15
N ASN A 38 14.72 -11.25 9.85
CA ASN A 38 13.63 -11.62 8.97
C ASN A 38 13.40 -13.13 9.01
N ASN A 39 12.13 -13.54 8.88
CA ASN A 39 11.71 -14.93 8.80
C ASN A 39 11.11 -15.21 7.42
N PHE A 40 11.86 -15.90 6.58
CA PHE A 40 11.38 -16.42 5.29
C PHE A 40 10.95 -17.87 5.51
N GLN A 41 9.64 -18.10 5.49
CA GLN A 41 9.14 -19.46 5.62
C GLN A 41 9.51 -20.31 4.38
N ASN A 42 8.94 -21.50 4.20
CA ASN A 42 9.30 -22.32 3.04
C ASN A 42 8.83 -21.74 1.70
N SER A 43 9.54 -22.04 0.62
CA SER A 43 9.13 -21.73 -0.77
C SER A 43 8.92 -20.22 -1.04
N VAL A 44 9.64 -19.36 -0.37
CA VAL A 44 9.66 -17.91 -0.64
C VAL A 44 10.66 -17.62 -1.74
N THR A 45 10.29 -16.76 -2.70
CA THR A 45 11.17 -16.33 -3.79
C THR A 45 11.45 -14.83 -3.70
N ILE A 46 12.73 -14.48 -3.57
CA ILE A 46 13.21 -13.10 -3.57
C ILE A 46 14.01 -12.87 -4.84
N HIS A 47 13.49 -12.06 -5.74
CA HIS A 47 14.12 -11.76 -7.03
C HIS A 47 15.10 -10.58 -6.95
N VAL A 48 15.88 -10.46 -8.01
CA VAL A 48 16.83 -9.35 -8.23
C VAL A 48 16.19 -7.98 -7.94
N GLY A 49 16.95 -7.10 -7.27
CA GLY A 49 16.50 -5.74 -6.97
C GLY A 49 15.68 -5.60 -5.67
N ALA A 50 15.47 -6.68 -4.92
CA ALA A 50 14.81 -6.60 -3.62
C ALA A 50 15.69 -5.86 -2.58
N ARG A 51 15.08 -4.99 -1.81
CA ARG A 51 15.65 -4.26 -0.66
C ARG A 51 14.69 -4.41 0.50
N ILE A 52 14.98 -5.32 1.41
CA ILE A 52 14.09 -5.72 2.51
C ILE A 52 14.71 -5.25 3.83
N GLY A 53 13.95 -4.55 4.64
CA GLY A 53 14.36 -4.07 5.96
C GLY A 53 14.40 -5.19 7.01
N ASP A 54 14.11 -4.84 8.24
CA ASP A 54 14.26 -5.71 9.40
C ASP A 54 12.92 -6.28 9.88
N ASN A 55 12.97 -7.42 10.60
CA ASN A 55 11.86 -8.02 11.35
C ASN A 55 10.63 -8.33 10.48
N ASN A 56 10.79 -8.64 9.20
CA ASN A 56 9.67 -9.04 8.35
C ASN A 56 9.43 -10.54 8.45
N GLU A 57 8.16 -10.94 8.40
CA GLU A 57 7.74 -12.32 8.27
C GLU A 57 7.12 -12.54 6.90
N ILE A 58 7.70 -13.46 6.12
CA ILE A 58 7.32 -13.73 4.73
C ILE A 58 6.91 -15.18 4.59
N PHE A 59 5.67 -15.38 4.21
CA PHE A 59 4.97 -16.66 4.23
C PHE A 59 5.11 -17.44 2.92
N PRO A 60 4.75 -18.74 2.93
CA PRO A 60 5.00 -19.64 1.80
C PRO A 60 4.43 -19.15 0.47
N GLY A 61 5.20 -19.33 -0.59
CA GLY A 61 4.79 -18.98 -1.95
C GLY A 61 4.83 -17.47 -2.28
N ALA A 62 5.17 -16.62 -1.32
CA ALA A 62 5.36 -15.20 -1.61
C ALA A 62 6.52 -14.98 -2.58
N SER A 63 6.34 -14.05 -3.53
CA SER A 63 7.30 -13.74 -4.58
C SER A 63 7.54 -12.24 -4.66
N ILE A 64 8.72 -11.81 -4.22
CA ILE A 64 9.07 -10.41 -4.00
C ILE A 64 10.03 -9.94 -5.08
N SER A 65 9.84 -8.71 -5.56
CA SER A 65 10.64 -8.07 -6.62
C SER A 65 10.52 -8.80 -7.97
N THR A 66 9.33 -9.32 -8.27
CA THR A 66 9.07 -9.99 -9.54
C THR A 66 9.30 -9.04 -10.72
N LYS A 67 9.58 -9.61 -11.88
CA LYS A 67 9.66 -8.84 -13.13
C LYS A 67 8.32 -8.11 -13.37
N PRO A 68 8.36 -6.79 -13.67
CA PRO A 68 7.14 -6.04 -14.00
C PRO A 68 6.34 -6.67 -15.14
N GLN A 69 5.02 -6.73 -14.98
CA GLN A 69 4.09 -7.19 -16.02
C GLN A 69 3.65 -6.01 -16.89
N ASP A 70 4.60 -5.20 -17.32
CA ASP A 70 4.39 -4.08 -18.23
C ASP A 70 5.13 -4.36 -19.55
N LEU A 71 4.41 -4.25 -20.66
CA LEU A 71 4.99 -4.42 -22.01
C LEU A 71 6.08 -3.41 -22.33
N LYS A 72 6.13 -2.28 -21.64
CA LYS A 72 7.15 -1.25 -21.77
C LYS A 72 8.46 -1.59 -21.04
N PHE A 73 8.43 -2.56 -20.11
CA PHE A 73 9.61 -2.96 -19.36
C PHE A 73 10.63 -3.62 -20.26
N LYS A 74 11.82 -3.03 -20.38
CA LYS A 74 12.91 -3.48 -21.27
C LYS A 74 14.06 -4.16 -20.53
N GLY A 75 13.92 -4.42 -19.23
CA GLY A 75 14.98 -5.01 -18.42
C GLY A 75 15.84 -3.99 -17.68
N GLU A 76 15.37 -2.77 -17.57
CA GLU A 76 16.04 -1.70 -16.81
C GLU A 76 16.24 -2.07 -15.33
N THR A 77 17.29 -1.51 -14.74
CA THR A 77 17.58 -1.68 -13.33
C THR A 77 16.53 -0.96 -12.50
N SER A 78 15.86 -1.71 -11.64
CA SER A 78 14.82 -1.19 -10.74
C SER A 78 14.77 -2.01 -9.46
N THR A 79 14.10 -1.48 -8.44
CA THR A 79 14.05 -2.08 -7.10
C THR A 79 12.61 -2.34 -6.62
N CYS A 80 12.52 -3.21 -5.62
CA CYS A 80 11.38 -3.35 -4.74
C CYS A 80 11.88 -3.13 -3.31
N GLU A 81 11.42 -2.07 -2.68
CA GLU A 81 11.86 -1.65 -1.34
C GLU A 81 10.76 -1.99 -0.33
N ILE A 82 11.08 -2.78 0.69
CA ILE A 82 10.17 -3.19 1.76
C ILE A 82 10.75 -2.72 3.08
N GLY A 83 9.97 -2.01 3.88
CA GLY A 83 10.34 -1.53 5.19
C GLY A 83 10.44 -2.64 6.24
N ASN A 84 10.13 -2.30 7.47
CA ASN A 84 10.33 -3.16 8.63
C ASN A 84 8.99 -3.69 9.19
N ASN A 85 9.06 -4.79 9.95
CA ASN A 85 7.94 -5.33 10.74
C ASN A 85 6.69 -5.65 9.88
N ASN A 86 6.85 -6.07 8.64
CA ASN A 86 5.74 -6.43 7.79
C ASN A 86 5.43 -7.93 7.91
N SER A 87 4.14 -8.26 7.81
CA SER A 87 3.66 -9.63 7.61
C SER A 87 3.18 -9.77 6.17
N ILE A 88 3.93 -10.52 5.34
CA ILE A 88 3.66 -10.75 3.93
C ILE A 88 3.20 -12.19 3.77
N ARG A 89 1.89 -12.36 3.62
CA ARG A 89 1.22 -13.65 3.69
C ARG A 89 1.41 -14.49 2.43
N GLU A 90 0.76 -15.65 2.43
CA GLU A 90 0.93 -16.68 1.43
C GLU A 90 0.62 -16.19 0.02
N ASN A 91 1.47 -16.57 -0.94
CA ASN A 91 1.32 -16.26 -2.37
C ASN A 91 1.18 -14.76 -2.70
N VAL A 92 1.59 -13.87 -1.83
CA VAL A 92 1.69 -12.44 -2.15
C VAL A 92 2.73 -12.23 -3.25
N THR A 93 2.39 -11.41 -4.23
CA THR A 93 3.33 -11.04 -5.30
C THR A 93 3.54 -9.54 -5.34
N ILE A 94 4.81 -9.11 -5.38
CA ILE A 94 5.18 -7.70 -5.46
C ILE A 94 6.17 -7.53 -6.61
N SER A 95 5.79 -6.76 -7.63
CA SER A 95 6.67 -6.45 -8.75
C SER A 95 7.63 -5.31 -8.39
N ARG A 96 8.87 -5.35 -8.90
CA ARG A 96 9.76 -4.19 -8.81
C ARG A 96 9.31 -3.07 -9.73
N GLY A 97 9.93 -1.90 -9.65
CA GLY A 97 9.60 -0.75 -10.49
C GLY A 97 9.96 -0.93 -11.95
N THR A 98 9.56 0.05 -12.76
CA THR A 98 9.94 0.23 -14.16
C THR A 98 10.73 1.52 -14.33
N ALA A 99 11.07 1.90 -15.55
CA ALA A 99 11.68 3.20 -15.86
C ALA A 99 10.84 4.41 -15.40
N SER A 100 9.54 4.22 -15.09
CA SER A 100 8.65 5.31 -14.67
C SER A 100 9.07 5.90 -13.32
N LYS A 101 9.28 5.05 -12.30
CA LYS A 101 9.71 5.49 -10.96
C LYS A 101 10.98 4.77 -10.47
N GLY A 102 11.42 3.74 -11.17
CA GLY A 102 12.59 2.94 -10.80
C GLY A 102 12.38 2.02 -9.62
N LYS A 103 11.24 2.12 -8.90
CA LYS A 103 11.01 1.33 -7.69
C LYS A 103 9.54 1.16 -7.32
N THR A 104 9.24 0.04 -6.67
CA THR A 104 8.00 -0.21 -5.92
C THR A 104 8.34 -0.16 -4.43
N ILE A 105 7.48 0.44 -3.62
CA ILE A 105 7.73 0.65 -2.18
C ILE A 105 6.58 0.05 -1.36
N VAL A 106 6.94 -0.67 -0.30
CA VAL A 106 6.06 -1.04 0.81
C VAL A 106 6.68 -0.49 2.10
N GLY A 107 5.93 0.30 2.83
CA GLY A 107 6.35 0.87 4.11
C GLY A 107 6.53 -0.17 5.20
N SER A 108 6.39 0.24 6.44
CA SER A 108 6.59 -0.60 7.61
C SER A 108 5.27 -0.92 8.34
N ASN A 109 5.27 -1.98 9.15
CA ASN A 109 4.14 -2.41 9.98
C ASN A 109 2.88 -2.75 9.16
N CYS A 110 3.05 -3.26 7.96
CA CYS A 110 1.95 -3.63 7.07
C CYS A 110 1.57 -5.10 7.20
N LEU A 111 0.28 -5.39 7.04
CA LEU A 111 -0.23 -6.73 6.84
C LEU A 111 -0.72 -6.87 5.40
N LEU A 112 0.00 -7.66 4.60
CA LEU A 112 -0.36 -7.99 3.23
C LEU A 112 -0.92 -9.41 3.22
N MET A 113 -2.25 -9.54 3.10
CA MET A 113 -2.92 -10.84 3.23
C MET A 113 -2.74 -11.70 1.98
N GLU A 114 -3.13 -12.96 2.07
CA GLU A 114 -2.88 -13.99 1.06
C GLU A 114 -3.35 -13.62 -0.35
N ASN A 115 -2.60 -14.07 -1.35
CA ASN A 115 -2.92 -13.92 -2.78
C ASN A 115 -3.08 -12.47 -3.28
N MET A 116 -2.66 -11.45 -2.50
CA MET A 116 -2.71 -10.08 -2.98
C MET A 116 -1.56 -9.80 -3.98
N HIS A 117 -1.72 -8.76 -4.80
CA HIS A 117 -0.73 -8.33 -5.78
C HIS A 117 -0.47 -6.83 -5.72
N ILE A 118 0.81 -6.47 -5.70
CA ILE A 118 1.28 -5.10 -5.90
C ILE A 118 2.04 -5.04 -7.23
N ALA A 119 1.49 -4.32 -8.22
CA ALA A 119 2.17 -4.12 -9.50
C ALA A 119 3.33 -3.11 -9.36
N HIS A 120 4.02 -2.89 -10.47
CA HIS A 120 5.19 -2.02 -10.58
C HIS A 120 4.91 -0.56 -10.19
N ASP A 121 5.91 0.11 -9.65
CA ASP A 121 5.90 1.54 -9.33
C ASP A 121 4.83 1.98 -8.31
N CYS A 122 4.23 1.02 -7.61
CA CYS A 122 3.30 1.30 -6.51
C CYS A 122 4.04 1.79 -5.27
N VAL A 123 3.33 2.58 -4.47
CA VAL A 123 3.78 3.00 -3.14
C VAL A 123 2.70 2.65 -2.13
N VAL A 124 3.03 1.79 -1.18
CA VAL A 124 2.20 1.47 -0.01
C VAL A 124 2.85 2.10 1.21
N GLY A 125 2.11 2.94 1.92
CA GLY A 125 2.56 3.62 3.14
C GLY A 125 2.70 2.67 4.34
N ASN A 126 2.85 3.25 5.51
CA ASN A 126 3.03 2.50 6.76
C ASN A 126 1.70 2.10 7.39
N ASN A 127 1.73 1.05 8.23
CA ASN A 127 0.58 0.58 9.00
C ASN A 127 -0.65 0.23 8.15
N CYS A 128 -0.44 -0.17 6.90
CA CYS A 128 -1.51 -0.54 5.99
C CYS A 128 -1.93 -2.00 6.19
N ILE A 129 -3.23 -2.26 6.03
CA ILE A 129 -3.78 -3.62 6.00
C ILE A 129 -4.41 -3.83 4.64
N VAL A 130 -3.96 -4.85 3.90
CA VAL A 130 -4.47 -5.17 2.58
C VAL A 130 -5.02 -6.60 2.59
N GLY A 131 -6.31 -6.69 2.34
CA GLY A 131 -7.07 -7.94 2.39
C GLY A 131 -6.76 -8.90 1.26
N ASN A 132 -7.18 -10.15 1.48
CA ASN A 132 -6.96 -11.29 0.58
C ASN A 132 -7.38 -10.99 -0.87
N SER A 133 -6.60 -11.47 -1.81
CA SER A 133 -6.88 -11.39 -3.24
C SER A 133 -7.06 -9.98 -3.82
N THR A 134 -6.71 -8.95 -3.08
CA THR A 134 -6.70 -7.55 -3.57
C THR A 134 -5.59 -7.36 -4.61
N LYS A 135 -5.85 -6.61 -5.67
CA LYS A 135 -4.90 -6.35 -6.76
C LYS A 135 -4.74 -4.86 -7.01
N PHE A 136 -3.52 -4.38 -6.88
CA PHE A 136 -3.17 -3.02 -7.26
C PHE A 136 -2.49 -3.03 -8.63
N ALA A 137 -3.07 -2.31 -9.58
CA ALA A 137 -2.44 -2.07 -10.87
C ALA A 137 -1.23 -1.12 -10.72
N GLY A 138 -0.47 -0.90 -11.79
CA GLY A 138 0.75 -0.10 -11.73
C GLY A 138 0.55 1.33 -11.24
N GLU A 139 1.55 1.88 -10.56
CA GLU A 139 1.63 3.28 -10.10
C GLU A 139 0.53 3.71 -9.09
N VAL A 140 -0.10 2.76 -8.41
CA VAL A 140 -1.05 3.06 -7.33
C VAL A 140 -0.28 3.55 -6.10
N THR A 141 -0.81 4.59 -5.46
CA THR A 141 -0.27 5.11 -4.20
C THR A 141 -1.29 4.92 -3.08
N ILE A 142 -0.89 4.29 -2.00
CA ILE A 142 -1.68 4.07 -0.80
C ILE A 142 -0.97 4.77 0.35
N GLN A 143 -1.67 5.67 1.02
CA GLN A 143 -1.10 6.42 2.12
C GLN A 143 -1.26 5.68 3.45
N ASP A 144 -0.59 6.17 4.49
CA ASP A 144 -0.47 5.51 5.79
C ASP A 144 -1.83 5.17 6.43
N ASN A 145 -1.85 4.08 7.19
CA ASN A 145 -3.01 3.64 7.98
C ASN A 145 -4.26 3.28 7.16
N ALA A 146 -4.13 3.05 5.87
CA ALA A 146 -5.23 2.59 5.03
C ALA A 146 -5.57 1.13 5.31
N ILE A 147 -6.86 0.82 5.35
CA ILE A 147 -7.39 -0.55 5.44
C ILE A 147 -8.13 -0.83 4.14
N ILE A 148 -7.67 -1.82 3.39
CA ILE A 148 -8.27 -2.24 2.14
C ILE A 148 -8.72 -3.68 2.32
N SER A 149 -10.03 -3.91 2.25
CA SER A 149 -10.59 -5.24 2.47
C SER A 149 -10.30 -6.19 1.30
N ALA A 150 -10.80 -7.42 1.40
CA ALA A 150 -10.54 -8.47 0.41
C ALA A 150 -11.11 -8.17 -0.98
N ALA A 151 -10.48 -8.71 -2.02
CA ALA A 151 -10.93 -8.69 -3.42
C ALA A 151 -11.16 -7.28 -4.00
N VAL A 152 -10.39 -6.29 -3.56
CA VAL A 152 -10.43 -4.94 -4.12
C VAL A 152 -9.56 -4.86 -5.37
N LEU A 153 -10.06 -4.22 -6.43
CA LEU A 153 -9.35 -4.00 -7.68
C LEU A 153 -9.18 -2.51 -7.96
N THR A 154 -7.93 -2.06 -8.10
CA THR A 154 -7.64 -0.66 -8.40
C THR A 154 -7.15 -0.48 -9.83
N HIS A 155 -7.57 0.59 -10.47
CA HIS A 155 -7.00 1.01 -11.75
C HIS A 155 -5.62 1.67 -11.55
N GLN A 156 -4.78 1.66 -12.59
CA GLN A 156 -3.49 2.34 -12.60
C GLN A 156 -3.61 3.81 -12.19
N PHE A 157 -2.58 4.32 -11.52
CA PHE A 157 -2.42 5.71 -11.11
C PHE A 157 -3.40 6.20 -10.03
N CYS A 158 -4.25 5.34 -9.48
CA CYS A 158 -5.14 5.73 -8.40
C CYS A 158 -4.37 6.04 -7.13
N LYS A 159 -4.88 7.02 -6.37
CA LYS A 159 -4.42 7.33 -5.02
C LYS A 159 -5.47 6.96 -4.00
N ILE A 160 -5.04 6.35 -2.91
CA ILE A 160 -5.88 6.01 -1.75
C ILE A 160 -5.33 6.78 -0.56
N GLY A 161 -6.15 7.64 0.01
CA GLY A 161 -5.78 8.48 1.15
C GLY A 161 -5.54 7.69 2.43
N GLY A 162 -4.92 8.33 3.39
CA GLY A 162 -4.69 7.73 4.70
C GLY A 162 -5.96 7.54 5.52
N TYR A 163 -5.92 6.59 6.45
CA TYR A 163 -7.02 6.30 7.38
C TYR A 163 -8.35 5.88 6.72
N VAL A 164 -8.32 5.51 5.44
CA VAL A 164 -9.51 5.03 4.75
C VAL A 164 -9.84 3.60 5.13
N MET A 165 -11.10 3.23 4.91
CA MET A 165 -11.57 1.85 4.88
C MET A 165 -12.22 1.60 3.52
N VAL A 166 -11.64 0.74 2.69
CA VAL A 166 -12.22 0.29 1.43
C VAL A 166 -12.94 -1.03 1.65
N GLN A 167 -14.23 -1.10 1.38
CA GLN A 167 -15.03 -2.32 1.52
C GLN A 167 -14.59 -3.39 0.51
N GLY A 168 -14.78 -4.67 0.89
CA GLY A 168 -14.44 -5.79 0.03
C GLY A 168 -15.21 -5.81 -1.29
N GLY A 169 -14.55 -6.32 -2.34
CA GLY A 169 -15.13 -6.43 -3.68
C GLY A 169 -15.20 -5.11 -4.47
N CYS A 170 -14.76 -3.99 -3.93
CA CYS A 170 -14.79 -2.71 -4.63
C CYS A 170 -13.86 -2.70 -5.85
N ARG A 171 -14.33 -2.05 -6.93
CA ARG A 171 -13.54 -1.74 -8.13
C ARG A 171 -13.64 -0.26 -8.41
N PHE A 172 -12.50 0.40 -8.60
CA PHE A 172 -12.51 1.84 -8.84
C PHE A 172 -11.35 2.30 -9.73
N SER A 173 -11.59 3.42 -10.40
CA SER A 173 -10.63 4.11 -11.27
C SER A 173 -10.45 5.59 -10.91
N GLN A 174 -11.08 6.04 -9.84
CA GLN A 174 -10.93 7.38 -9.26
C GLN A 174 -10.20 7.29 -7.92
N ASP A 175 -9.65 8.40 -7.46
CA ASP A 175 -8.94 8.47 -6.19
C ASP A 175 -9.91 8.37 -5.00
N ILE A 176 -9.47 7.74 -3.93
CA ILE A 176 -10.23 7.65 -2.67
C ILE A 176 -9.61 8.63 -1.67
N PRO A 177 -10.33 9.71 -1.31
CA PRO A 177 -9.79 10.72 -0.39
C PRO A 177 -9.65 10.19 1.04
N PRO A 178 -8.84 10.83 1.92
CA PRO A 178 -8.51 10.31 3.24
C PRO A 178 -9.71 10.26 4.21
N TYR A 179 -9.59 9.47 5.28
CA TYR A 179 -10.51 9.37 6.43
C TYR A 179 -11.89 8.77 6.16
N ILE A 180 -12.18 8.30 4.96
CA ILE A 180 -13.52 7.85 4.57
C ILE A 180 -13.66 6.33 4.52
N ILE A 181 -14.92 5.91 4.44
CA ILE A 181 -15.30 4.58 3.96
C ILE A 181 -15.65 4.70 2.48
N ALA A 182 -15.01 3.88 1.65
CA ALA A 182 -15.35 3.68 0.25
C ALA A 182 -16.04 2.32 0.08
N GLY A 183 -17.16 2.28 -0.60
CA GLY A 183 -17.94 1.04 -0.77
C GLY A 183 -18.93 1.12 -1.92
N LYS A 184 -19.77 0.10 -2.04
CA LYS A 184 -20.80 -0.05 -3.07
C LYS A 184 -20.24 -0.37 -4.48
N GLU A 185 -21.14 -0.59 -5.42
CA GLU A 185 -20.88 -0.75 -6.87
C GLU A 185 -21.80 0.19 -7.65
N PRO A 186 -21.28 1.16 -8.40
CA PRO A 186 -19.89 1.59 -8.43
C PRO A 186 -19.41 2.14 -7.09
N THR A 187 -18.08 2.06 -6.85
CA THR A 187 -17.46 2.51 -5.59
C THR A 187 -17.73 3.99 -5.33
N ARG A 188 -18.25 4.31 -4.14
CA ARG A 188 -18.69 5.65 -3.72
C ARG A 188 -18.25 5.96 -2.29
N TYR A 189 -18.34 7.24 -1.94
CA TYR A 189 -18.25 7.71 -0.57
C TYR A 189 -19.39 7.14 0.28
N CYS A 190 -19.06 6.49 1.38
CA CYS A 190 -20.02 5.87 2.32
C CYS A 190 -19.95 6.48 3.74
N GLY A 191 -19.50 7.72 3.85
CA GLY A 191 -19.28 8.40 5.12
C GLY A 191 -17.82 8.35 5.58
N ILE A 192 -17.54 8.93 6.74
CA ILE A 192 -16.20 8.91 7.34
C ILE A 192 -15.94 7.58 8.07
N ASN A 193 -14.68 7.19 8.15
CA ASN A 193 -14.23 5.98 8.86
C ASN A 193 -14.20 6.19 10.38
N LEU A 194 -15.37 6.51 10.97
CA LEU A 194 -15.54 6.85 12.38
C LEU A 194 -14.85 5.85 13.32
N VAL A 195 -15.07 4.56 13.09
CA VAL A 195 -14.52 3.49 13.94
C VAL A 195 -13.00 3.43 13.83
N GLY A 196 -12.47 3.52 12.59
CA GLY A 196 -11.03 3.51 12.33
C GLY A 196 -10.34 4.70 12.96
N LEU A 197 -10.91 5.89 12.84
CA LEU A 197 -10.35 7.13 13.40
C LEU A 197 -10.32 7.08 14.93
N ARG A 198 -11.41 6.65 15.59
CA ARG A 198 -11.45 6.47 17.05
C ARG A 198 -10.40 5.48 17.55
N ARG A 199 -10.22 4.35 16.88
CA ARG A 199 -9.19 3.34 17.21
C ARG A 199 -7.76 3.89 17.08
N ARG A 200 -7.56 4.90 16.25
CA ARG A 200 -6.29 5.59 16.03
C ARG A 200 -6.11 6.82 16.93
N GLY A 201 -7.03 7.07 17.87
CA GLY A 201 -6.91 8.12 18.88
C GLY A 201 -7.34 9.50 18.43
N PHE A 202 -8.04 9.64 17.30
CA PHE A 202 -8.62 10.93 16.90
C PHE A 202 -9.69 11.37 17.89
N SER A 203 -9.66 12.64 18.30
CA SER A 203 -10.69 13.22 19.17
C SER A 203 -12.04 13.29 18.46
N ASN A 204 -13.12 13.27 19.22
CA ASN A 204 -14.47 13.45 18.65
C ASN A 204 -14.58 14.79 17.90
N GLU A 205 -13.96 15.85 18.43
CA GLU A 205 -13.92 17.16 17.80
C GLU A 205 -13.25 17.12 16.42
N THR A 206 -12.08 16.50 16.31
CA THR A 206 -11.37 16.32 15.02
C THR A 206 -12.23 15.50 14.04
N ILE A 207 -12.87 14.45 14.52
CA ILE A 207 -13.74 13.60 13.69
C ILE A 207 -14.95 14.39 13.17
N GLU A 208 -15.56 15.23 14.00
CA GLU A 208 -16.70 16.08 13.61
C GLU A 208 -16.25 17.13 12.57
N ARG A 209 -15.08 17.74 12.74
CA ARG A 209 -14.50 18.65 11.72
C ARG A 209 -14.24 17.94 10.38
N ILE A 210 -13.69 16.75 10.40
CA ILE A 210 -13.51 15.93 9.18
C ILE A 210 -14.86 15.63 8.52
N HIS A 211 -15.87 15.27 9.30
CA HIS A 211 -17.22 15.02 8.79
C HIS A 211 -17.83 16.26 8.15
N GLU A 212 -17.72 17.39 8.80
CA GLU A 212 -18.21 18.68 8.28
C GLU A 212 -17.47 19.09 6.99
N ALA A 213 -16.16 18.85 6.92
CA ALA A 213 -15.39 19.11 5.70
C ALA A 213 -15.93 18.32 4.51
N TYR A 214 -16.22 17.03 4.70
CA TYR A 214 -16.80 16.21 3.63
C TYR A 214 -18.23 16.60 3.29
N ARG A 215 -19.02 17.04 4.27
CA ARG A 215 -20.35 17.58 4.04
C ARG A 215 -20.30 18.83 3.14
N LEU A 216 -19.38 19.74 3.41
CA LEU A 216 -19.15 20.94 2.60
C LEU A 216 -18.58 20.59 1.21
N LEU A 217 -17.60 19.69 1.14
CA LEU A 217 -16.96 19.25 -0.10
C LEU A 217 -17.99 18.71 -1.11
N TYR A 218 -18.92 17.89 -0.64
CA TYR A 218 -19.90 17.25 -1.50
C TYR A 218 -21.24 17.99 -1.62
N SER A 219 -21.46 19.06 -0.85
CA SER A 219 -22.68 19.88 -0.95
C SER A 219 -22.79 20.67 -2.26
N LYS A 220 -21.65 20.88 -2.94
CA LYS A 220 -21.56 21.60 -4.19
C LYS A 220 -21.39 20.65 -5.36
N GLY A 221 -21.91 21.00 -6.51
CA GLY A 221 -21.73 20.20 -7.73
C GLY A 221 -20.28 20.13 -8.21
N VAL A 222 -19.47 21.13 -7.85
CA VAL A 222 -18.08 21.30 -8.26
C VAL A 222 -17.16 21.22 -7.06
N LEU A 223 -16.12 20.37 -7.13
CA LEU A 223 -15.19 20.17 -6.02
C LEU A 223 -14.45 21.45 -5.62
N LYS A 224 -14.13 22.31 -6.58
CA LYS A 224 -13.49 23.60 -6.29
C LYS A 224 -14.36 24.49 -5.39
N GLU A 225 -15.65 24.57 -5.66
CA GLU A 225 -16.58 25.31 -4.80
C GLU A 225 -16.72 24.67 -3.41
N GLY A 226 -16.65 23.34 -3.33
CA GLY A 226 -16.61 22.60 -2.07
C GLY A 226 -15.37 22.92 -1.24
N ILE A 227 -14.20 23.02 -1.86
CA ILE A 227 -12.95 23.44 -1.21
C ILE A 227 -13.04 24.86 -0.70
N GLU A 228 -13.55 25.79 -1.51
CA GLU A 228 -13.78 27.18 -1.09
C GLU A 228 -14.76 27.26 0.10
N ALA A 229 -15.80 26.44 0.09
CA ALA A 229 -16.73 26.34 1.22
C ALA A 229 -16.05 25.82 2.49
N ILE A 230 -15.16 24.84 2.39
CA ILE A 230 -14.35 24.36 3.53
C ILE A 230 -13.51 25.52 4.07
N LYS A 231 -12.71 26.16 3.20
CA LYS A 231 -11.80 27.24 3.59
C LYS A 231 -12.50 28.46 4.21
N SER A 232 -13.76 28.69 3.83
CA SER A 232 -14.55 29.82 4.34
C SER A 232 -15.31 29.54 5.63
N ASN A 233 -15.61 28.27 5.95
CA ASN A 233 -16.49 27.91 7.05
C ASN A 233 -15.82 27.10 8.15
N LEU A 234 -14.63 26.55 7.92
CA LEU A 234 -13.91 25.75 8.90
C LEU A 234 -12.52 26.30 9.17
N GLU A 235 -12.07 26.09 10.41
CA GLU A 235 -10.64 26.23 10.72
C GLU A 235 -9.86 25.14 9.97
N VAL A 236 -8.87 25.55 9.21
CA VAL A 236 -8.03 24.65 8.42
C VAL A 236 -6.96 24.03 9.32
N THR A 237 -7.34 22.94 10.02
CA THR A 237 -6.40 22.11 10.78
C THR A 237 -5.53 21.25 9.83
N PRO A 238 -4.47 20.58 10.32
CA PRO A 238 -3.66 19.69 9.49
C PRO A 238 -4.49 18.61 8.78
N GLU A 239 -5.53 18.06 9.43
CA GLU A 239 -6.40 17.04 8.83
C GLU A 239 -7.26 17.62 7.71
N ILE A 240 -7.77 18.82 7.88
CA ILE A 240 -8.56 19.51 6.86
C ILE A 240 -7.67 19.91 5.69
N GLN A 241 -6.48 20.42 5.97
CA GLN A 241 -5.51 20.73 4.92
C GLN A 241 -5.14 19.47 4.11
N TYR A 242 -4.97 18.33 4.78
CA TYR A 242 -4.69 17.07 4.08
C TYR A 242 -5.83 16.65 3.13
N ILE A 243 -7.09 16.86 3.53
CA ILE A 243 -8.24 16.62 2.63
C ILE A 243 -8.17 17.55 1.42
N ILE A 244 -7.95 18.85 1.64
CA ILE A 244 -7.87 19.86 0.59
C ILE A 244 -6.75 19.49 -0.39
N ASP A 245 -5.53 19.27 0.10
CA ASP A 245 -4.36 18.93 -0.71
C ASP A 245 -4.58 17.67 -1.53
N PHE A 246 -5.18 16.64 -0.93
CA PHE A 246 -5.50 15.41 -1.63
C PHE A 246 -6.43 15.65 -2.81
N VAL A 247 -7.49 16.42 -2.60
CA VAL A 247 -8.50 16.72 -3.63
C VAL A 247 -7.93 17.61 -4.73
N GLU A 248 -7.17 18.65 -4.38
CA GLU A 248 -6.55 19.55 -5.34
C GLU A 248 -5.50 18.87 -6.22
N HIS A 249 -4.77 17.87 -5.67
CA HIS A 249 -3.73 17.13 -6.40
C HIS A 249 -4.23 15.80 -7.02
N SER A 250 -5.52 15.52 -6.94
CA SER A 250 -6.09 14.35 -7.58
C SER A 250 -6.14 14.52 -9.10
N LYS A 251 -5.46 13.62 -9.83
CA LYS A 251 -5.43 13.65 -11.30
C LYS A 251 -6.56 12.82 -11.92
N ARG A 252 -7.11 11.88 -11.16
CA ARG A 252 -8.18 10.98 -11.63
C ARG A 252 -9.58 11.41 -11.20
N GLY A 253 -9.69 12.51 -10.46
CA GLY A 253 -10.89 12.87 -9.72
C GLY A 253 -11.10 11.95 -8.52
N ILE A 254 -11.95 12.36 -7.59
CA ILE A 254 -12.27 11.57 -6.40
C ILE A 254 -13.64 10.91 -6.51
N ILE A 255 -13.81 9.77 -5.84
CA ILE A 255 -15.15 9.16 -5.65
C ILE A 255 -16.08 10.10 -4.88
N ARG A 256 -17.40 10.01 -5.15
CA ARG A 256 -18.45 10.81 -4.47
C ARG A 256 -19.55 9.94 -3.90
#